data_2d2330aad4f6a9f7798f6f883d0dcc29
#
_entry.id   2d2330aad4f6a9f7798f6f883d0dcc29
#
_cell.length_a   1.000
_cell.length_b   1.000
_cell.length_c   1.000
_cell.angle_alpha   90.00
_cell.angle_beta   90.00
_cell.angle_gamma   90.00
#
_symmetry.space_group_name_H-M   'P 1'
#
loop_
_entity.id
_entity.type
_entity.pdbx_description
1 polymer ?
#
loop_
_entity_poly.entity_id
_entity_poly.type
_entity_poly.pdbx_seq_one_letter_code
_entity_poly.pdbx_strand_id
1 'polypeptide(L)'
;MYKRQVLSYPFIALYNDGACILRAQNNSKFPMQISIVSNFLNAFLDVIFVWVFHWGVAGSAIATAGSRFFSMSIVLWKLRNPSLEIPFRNYFSIRPNWREIKKILNIGIPSGIENSMFQFGKLAIQSTVSLMGTAAIAAQGMTNVIENLNGILAIGIGIGLMTVVGLSLIHISEPTRLRC
;
A
#
# COMPACT_ATOMS: atom_id res chain seq x y z
N MET A 1 -20.76 -3.12 7.69
CA MET A 1 -19.34 -2.92 7.95
C MET A 1 -18.54 -2.69 6.68
N TYR A 2 -18.57 -3.61 5.73
CA TYR A 2 -17.77 -3.56 4.49
C TYR A 2 -18.00 -2.34 3.59
N LYS A 3 -19.22 -1.84 3.44
CA LYS A 3 -19.55 -0.70 2.57
C LYS A 3 -18.82 0.60 2.93
N ARG A 4 -18.56 0.85 4.23
CA ARG A 4 -17.85 2.07 4.69
C ARG A 4 -16.34 1.95 4.51
N GLN A 5 -15.82 0.74 4.57
CA GLN A 5 -14.39 0.45 4.40
C GLN A 5 -13.98 0.52 2.91
N VAL A 6 -14.87 0.19 1.99
CA VAL A 6 -14.66 0.31 0.54
C VAL A 6 -14.31 1.75 0.13
N LEU A 7 -14.92 2.74 0.78
CA LEU A 7 -14.63 4.16 0.51
C LEU A 7 -13.17 4.57 0.83
N SER A 8 -12.46 3.81 1.65
CA SER A 8 -11.06 4.08 1.99
C SER A 8 -10.04 3.49 1.01
N TYR A 9 -10.46 2.57 0.10
CA TYR A 9 -9.55 1.96 -0.88
C TYR A 9 -8.91 2.95 -1.87
N PRO A 10 -9.62 3.94 -2.42
CA PRO A 10 -9.00 4.93 -3.28
C PRO A 10 -7.87 5.71 -2.59
N PHE A 11 -8.04 6.03 -1.31
CA PHE A 11 -7.03 6.76 -0.55
C PHE A 11 -5.76 5.93 -0.31
N ILE A 12 -5.92 4.62 -0.02
CA ILE A 12 -4.76 3.74 0.16
C ILE A 12 -4.06 3.46 -1.18
N ALA A 13 -4.80 3.36 -2.28
CA ALA A 13 -4.21 3.21 -3.61
C ALA A 13 -3.35 4.42 -3.97
N LEU A 14 -3.89 5.63 -3.86
CA LEU A 14 -3.15 6.88 -4.11
C LEU A 14 -1.94 7.05 -3.19
N TYR A 15 -2.06 6.65 -1.91
CA TYR A 15 -0.93 6.64 -0.99
C TYR A 15 0.17 5.68 -1.46
N ASN A 16 -0.20 4.44 -1.84
CA ASN A 16 0.76 3.43 -2.28
C ASN A 16 1.48 3.86 -3.56
N ASP A 17 0.75 4.39 -4.55
CA ASP A 17 1.32 4.89 -5.79
C ASP A 17 2.30 6.04 -5.52
N GLY A 18 1.90 7.00 -4.70
CA GLY A 18 2.76 8.10 -4.31
C GLY A 18 4.00 7.66 -3.51
N ALA A 19 3.86 6.67 -2.63
CA ALA A 19 4.96 6.08 -1.89
C ALA A 19 5.94 5.32 -2.81
N CYS A 20 5.44 4.62 -3.84
CA CYS A 20 6.26 3.97 -4.86
C CYS A 20 7.07 4.98 -5.66
N ILE A 21 6.47 6.09 -6.08
CA ILE A 21 7.15 7.18 -6.79
C ILE A 21 8.27 7.79 -5.94
N LEU A 22 8.02 8.04 -4.65
CA LEU A 22 9.03 8.58 -3.73
C LEU A 22 10.18 7.59 -3.49
N ARG A 23 9.89 6.29 -3.41
CA ARG A 23 10.92 5.24 -3.30
C ARG A 23 11.77 5.15 -4.57
N ALA A 24 11.15 5.25 -5.74
CA ALA A 24 11.84 5.27 -7.03
C ALA A 24 12.81 6.47 -7.16
N GLN A 25 12.51 7.59 -6.50
CA GLN A 25 13.36 8.77 -6.39
C GLN A 25 14.38 8.69 -5.23
N ASN A 26 14.71 7.50 -4.75
CA ASN A 26 15.64 7.25 -3.64
C ASN A 26 15.25 7.90 -2.29
N ASN A 27 13.98 8.30 -2.14
CA ASN A 27 13.46 8.90 -0.90
C ASN A 27 12.57 7.91 -0.15
N SER A 28 13.17 6.81 0.34
CA SER A 28 12.43 5.77 1.08
C SER A 28 12.14 6.16 2.52
N LYS A 29 12.90 7.12 3.10
CA LYS A 29 12.73 7.55 4.50
C LYS A 29 11.40 8.25 4.72
N PHE A 30 10.97 9.08 3.78
CA PHE A 30 9.76 9.89 3.92
C PHE A 30 8.47 9.04 3.94
N PRO A 31 8.22 8.10 3.01
CA PRO A 31 7.06 7.21 3.10
C PRO A 31 7.04 6.35 4.37
N MET A 32 8.23 5.93 4.86
CA MET A 32 8.35 5.18 6.10
C MET A 32 7.89 6.04 7.31
N GLN A 33 8.37 7.27 7.41
CA GLN A 33 7.97 8.19 8.48
C GLN A 33 6.46 8.46 8.47
N ILE A 34 5.87 8.69 7.29
CA ILE A 34 4.42 8.88 7.15
C ILE A 34 3.66 7.65 7.60
N SER A 35 4.13 6.45 7.22
CA SER A 35 3.49 5.20 7.62
C SER A 35 3.48 5.05 9.16
N ILE A 36 4.60 5.35 9.83
CA ILE A 36 4.69 5.31 11.29
C ILE A 36 3.73 6.32 11.91
N VAL A 37 3.77 7.59 11.49
CA VAL A 37 2.89 8.64 12.01
C VAL A 37 1.41 8.29 11.77
N SER A 38 1.09 7.77 10.59
CA SER A 38 -0.27 7.37 10.25
C SER A 38 -0.80 6.22 11.11
N ASN A 39 0.05 5.24 11.44
CA ASN A 39 -0.33 4.14 12.32
C ASN A 39 -0.57 4.62 13.76
N PHE A 40 0.29 5.51 14.27
CA PHE A 40 0.05 6.14 15.58
C PHE A 40 -1.22 6.98 15.59
N LEU A 41 -1.45 7.78 14.55
CA LEU A 41 -2.66 8.58 14.40
C LEU A 41 -3.90 7.69 14.33
N ASN A 42 -3.83 6.58 13.59
CA ASN A 42 -4.93 5.61 13.50
C ASN A 42 -5.25 5.02 14.88
N ALA A 43 -4.23 4.52 15.60
CA ALA A 43 -4.41 3.96 16.94
C ALA A 43 -4.98 5.00 17.91
N PHE A 44 -4.51 6.23 17.86
CA PHE A 44 -5.01 7.32 18.69
C PHE A 44 -6.47 7.68 18.39
N LEU A 45 -6.83 7.77 17.11
CA LEU A 45 -8.20 8.02 16.69
C LEU A 45 -9.13 6.84 17.03
N ASP A 46 -8.64 5.60 16.92
CA ASP A 46 -9.42 4.42 17.31
C ASP A 46 -9.76 4.45 18.79
N VAL A 47 -8.80 4.77 19.66
CA VAL A 47 -9.05 4.93 21.10
C VAL A 47 -10.10 6.01 21.36
N ILE A 48 -9.99 7.16 20.72
CA ILE A 48 -10.94 8.26 20.93
C ILE A 48 -12.34 7.87 20.44
N PHE A 49 -12.48 7.37 19.22
CA PHE A 49 -13.82 7.10 18.65
C PHE A 49 -14.49 5.87 19.26
N VAL A 50 -13.72 4.89 19.69
CA VAL A 50 -14.26 3.67 20.29
C VAL A 50 -14.53 3.85 21.79
N TRP A 51 -13.56 4.45 22.53
CA TRP A 51 -13.66 4.57 24.00
C TRP A 51 -14.39 5.81 24.47
N VAL A 52 -14.11 6.99 23.85
CA VAL A 52 -14.70 8.26 24.31
C VAL A 52 -16.08 8.47 23.69
N PHE A 53 -16.22 8.27 22.38
CA PHE A 53 -17.49 8.47 21.68
C PHE A 53 -18.39 7.24 21.66
N HIS A 54 -17.91 6.08 22.10
CA HIS A 54 -18.66 4.81 22.10
C HIS A 54 -19.27 4.44 20.74
N TRP A 55 -18.68 4.88 19.63
CA TRP A 55 -19.16 4.60 18.28
C TRP A 55 -18.85 3.17 17.80
N GLY A 56 -18.14 2.39 18.62
CA GLY A 56 -17.81 1.00 18.33
C GLY A 56 -17.14 0.84 16.97
N VAL A 57 -17.65 -0.11 16.19
CA VAL A 57 -17.11 -0.47 14.87
C VAL A 57 -17.19 0.68 13.84
N ALA A 58 -18.18 1.56 13.96
CA ALA A 58 -18.30 2.70 13.06
C ALA A 58 -17.18 3.73 13.32
N GLY A 59 -16.80 3.91 14.58
CA GLY A 59 -15.69 4.78 14.98
C GLY A 59 -14.36 4.31 14.41
N SER A 60 -14.05 3.02 14.52
CA SER A 60 -12.83 2.44 13.96
C SER A 60 -12.76 2.57 12.42
N ALA A 61 -13.89 2.40 11.73
CA ALA A 61 -13.92 2.60 10.27
C ALA A 61 -13.63 4.05 9.87
N ILE A 62 -14.13 5.02 10.65
CA ILE A 62 -13.87 6.46 10.40
C ILE A 62 -12.42 6.80 10.74
N ALA A 63 -11.86 6.30 11.85
CA ALA A 63 -10.47 6.48 12.23
C ALA A 63 -9.53 5.98 11.13
N THR A 64 -9.79 4.78 10.61
CA THR A 64 -9.02 4.17 9.51
C THR A 64 -9.13 4.99 8.22
N ALA A 65 -10.32 5.46 7.85
CA ALA A 65 -10.49 6.30 6.66
C ALA A 65 -9.77 7.65 6.82
N GLY A 66 -9.85 8.26 8.00
CA GLY A 66 -9.21 9.52 8.33
C GLY A 66 -7.68 9.45 8.28
N SER A 67 -7.08 8.42 8.88
CA SER A 67 -5.62 8.21 8.85
C SER A 67 -5.10 7.95 7.43
N ARG A 68 -5.84 7.21 6.61
CA ARG A 68 -5.50 6.97 5.19
C ARG A 68 -5.60 8.24 4.36
N PHE A 69 -6.65 9.04 4.56
CA PHE A 69 -6.79 10.34 3.92
C PHE A 69 -5.66 11.29 4.29
N PHE A 70 -5.27 11.32 5.55
CA PHE A 70 -4.13 12.11 6.05
C PHE A 70 -2.83 11.68 5.37
N SER A 71 -2.54 10.38 5.31
CA SER A 71 -1.34 9.83 4.65
C SER A 71 -1.28 10.19 3.17
N MET A 72 -2.41 10.02 2.45
CA MET A 72 -2.54 10.40 1.05
C MET A 72 -2.25 11.89 0.85
N SER A 73 -2.85 12.75 1.69
CA SER A 73 -2.71 14.21 1.57
C SER A 73 -1.26 14.66 1.75
N ILE A 74 -0.54 14.10 2.72
CA ILE A 74 0.87 14.43 2.97
C ILE A 74 1.77 13.95 1.80
N VAL A 75 1.54 12.73 1.30
CA VAL A 75 2.32 12.22 0.16
C VAL A 75 2.10 13.07 -1.08
N LEU A 76 0.85 13.41 -1.40
CA LEU A 76 0.52 14.27 -2.53
C LEU A 76 1.11 15.68 -2.38
N TRP A 77 1.06 16.23 -1.17
CA TRP A 77 1.68 17.54 -0.87
C TRP A 77 3.19 17.51 -1.10
N LYS A 78 3.86 16.44 -0.67
CA LYS A 78 5.30 16.27 -0.87
C LYS A 78 5.66 16.10 -2.35
N LEU A 79 4.88 15.34 -3.11
CA LEU A 79 5.07 15.18 -4.56
C LEU A 79 4.91 16.49 -5.34
N ARG A 80 4.18 17.47 -4.79
CA ARG A 80 4.04 18.80 -5.39
C ARG A 80 5.26 19.69 -5.19
N ASN A 81 6.18 19.31 -4.31
CA ASN A 81 7.34 20.14 -3.98
C ASN A 81 8.36 20.15 -5.13
N PRO A 82 8.80 21.33 -5.63
CA PRO A 82 9.70 21.46 -6.78
C PRO A 82 11.13 20.94 -6.51
N SER A 83 11.47 20.57 -5.28
CA SER A 83 12.76 20.01 -4.92
C SER A 83 12.94 18.52 -5.31
N LEU A 84 11.91 17.89 -5.87
CA LEU A 84 11.96 16.52 -6.36
C LEU A 84 12.39 16.50 -7.83
N GLU A 85 13.16 15.47 -8.23
CA GLU A 85 13.65 15.31 -9.62
C GLU A 85 12.52 15.26 -10.65
N ILE A 86 11.33 14.81 -10.24
CA ILE A 86 10.10 14.78 -11.06
C ILE A 86 8.96 15.42 -10.27
N PRO A 87 8.79 16.77 -10.30
CA PRO A 87 7.69 17.42 -9.62
C PRO A 87 6.39 17.23 -10.39
N PHE A 88 5.39 16.64 -9.77
CA PHE A 88 4.01 16.59 -10.32
C PHE A 88 3.32 17.94 -10.12
N ARG A 89 3.53 18.87 -11.07
CA ARG A 89 2.99 20.23 -10.96
C ARG A 89 1.56 20.37 -11.44
N ASN A 90 1.12 19.54 -12.38
CA ASN A 90 -0.22 19.64 -12.99
C ASN A 90 -0.92 18.28 -12.99
N TYR A 91 -1.70 17.98 -11.97
CA TYR A 91 -2.52 16.77 -11.89
C TYR A 91 -3.62 16.68 -12.96
N PHE A 92 -4.11 17.82 -13.46
CA PHE A 92 -5.20 17.88 -14.44
C PHE A 92 -4.75 17.93 -15.90
N SER A 93 -3.44 18.10 -16.17
CA SER A 93 -2.91 18.18 -17.54
C SER A 93 -2.27 16.88 -18.03
N ILE A 94 -2.54 15.76 -17.38
CA ILE A 94 -1.99 14.45 -17.74
C ILE A 94 -2.72 13.94 -18.99
N ARG A 95 -2.05 14.01 -20.14
CA ARG A 95 -2.53 13.31 -21.35
C ARG A 95 -2.23 11.81 -21.19
N PRO A 96 -3.24 10.94 -21.19
CA PRO A 96 -3.02 9.50 -21.07
C PRO A 96 -2.23 8.99 -22.28
N ASN A 97 -1.05 8.48 -22.04
CA ASN A 97 -0.24 7.85 -23.07
C ASN A 97 -0.55 6.34 -23.12
N TRP A 98 -1.39 5.94 -24.06
CA TRP A 98 -1.84 4.55 -24.22
C TRP A 98 -0.68 3.53 -24.34
N ARG A 99 0.46 3.94 -24.90
CA ARG A 99 1.63 3.07 -25.03
C ARG A 99 2.19 2.71 -23.63
N GLU A 100 2.32 3.67 -22.74
CA GLU A 100 2.82 3.44 -21.38
C GLU A 100 1.79 2.72 -20.52
N ILE A 101 0.52 3.08 -20.63
CA ILE A 101 -0.58 2.38 -19.95
C ILE A 101 -0.61 0.91 -20.36
N LYS A 102 -0.44 0.59 -21.64
CA LYS A 102 -0.41 -0.80 -22.12
C LYS A 102 0.77 -1.59 -21.55
N LYS A 103 1.95 -0.98 -21.41
CA LYS A 103 3.10 -1.62 -20.77
C LYS A 103 2.80 -1.95 -19.30
N ILE A 104 2.26 -0.99 -18.54
CA ILE A 104 1.90 -1.18 -17.14
C ILE A 104 0.83 -2.26 -16.99
N LEU A 105 -0.21 -2.24 -17.81
CA LEU A 105 -1.27 -3.24 -17.79
C LEU A 105 -0.77 -4.64 -18.16
N ASN A 106 0.17 -4.75 -19.10
CA ASN A 106 0.72 -6.04 -19.51
C ASN A 106 1.49 -6.76 -18.39
N ILE A 107 2.02 -6.00 -17.42
CA ILE A 107 2.66 -6.52 -16.21
C ILE A 107 1.64 -6.65 -15.08
N GLY A 108 0.79 -5.66 -14.93
CA GLY A 108 -0.17 -5.57 -13.83
C GLY A 108 -1.30 -6.59 -13.90
N ILE A 109 -1.80 -6.91 -15.10
CA ILE A 109 -2.90 -7.86 -15.26
C ILE A 109 -2.49 -9.28 -14.84
N PRO A 110 -1.37 -9.87 -15.31
CA PRO A 110 -0.92 -11.18 -14.85
C PRO A 110 -0.70 -11.23 -13.34
N SER A 111 -0.03 -10.23 -12.77
CA SER A 111 0.19 -10.13 -11.33
C SER A 111 -1.13 -9.98 -10.55
N GLY A 112 -2.08 -9.23 -11.08
CA GLY A 112 -3.41 -9.10 -10.51
C GLY A 112 -4.19 -10.41 -10.50
N ILE A 113 -4.11 -11.19 -11.57
CA ILE A 113 -4.74 -12.52 -11.68
C ILE A 113 -4.10 -13.47 -10.66
N GLU A 114 -2.77 -13.52 -10.59
CA GLU A 114 -2.03 -14.35 -9.63
C GLU A 114 -2.48 -14.05 -8.19
N ASN A 115 -2.47 -12.77 -7.78
CA ASN A 115 -2.92 -12.36 -6.46
C ASN A 115 -4.40 -12.70 -6.21
N SER A 116 -5.26 -12.56 -7.23
CA SER A 116 -6.68 -12.89 -7.12
C SER A 116 -6.87 -14.39 -6.90
N MET A 117 -6.15 -15.25 -7.64
CA MET A 117 -6.21 -16.69 -7.45
C MET A 117 -5.75 -17.14 -6.06
N PHE A 118 -4.67 -16.51 -5.55
CA PHE A 118 -4.20 -16.74 -4.18
C PHE A 118 -5.26 -16.37 -3.14
N GLN A 119 -5.91 -15.22 -3.28
CA GLN A 119 -6.99 -14.81 -2.39
C GLN A 119 -8.23 -15.71 -2.50
N PHE A 120 -8.52 -16.20 -3.70
CA PHE A 120 -9.60 -17.17 -3.92
C PHE A 120 -9.33 -18.48 -3.17
N GLY A 121 -8.08 -18.98 -3.22
CA GLY A 121 -7.64 -20.13 -2.44
C GLY A 121 -7.82 -19.92 -0.93
N LYS A 122 -7.40 -18.77 -0.42
CA LYS A 122 -7.61 -18.40 1.00
C LYS A 122 -9.10 -18.36 1.38
N LEU A 123 -9.97 -17.84 0.53
CA LEU A 123 -11.42 -17.83 0.76
C LEU A 123 -12.01 -19.24 0.80
N ALA A 124 -11.58 -20.14 -0.07
CA ALA A 124 -12.02 -21.53 -0.09
C ALA A 124 -11.62 -22.26 1.21
N ILE A 125 -10.38 -22.09 1.66
CA ILE A 125 -9.89 -22.63 2.93
C ILE A 125 -10.70 -22.05 4.10
N GLN A 126 -10.90 -20.74 4.13
CA GLN A 126 -11.64 -20.06 5.18
C GLN A 126 -13.10 -20.55 5.25
N SER A 127 -13.73 -20.80 4.10
CA SER A 127 -15.06 -21.37 4.00
C SER A 127 -15.13 -22.78 4.61
N THR A 128 -14.17 -23.63 4.30
CA THR A 128 -14.08 -24.99 4.85
C THR A 128 -13.85 -24.97 6.36
N VAL A 129 -12.94 -24.12 6.85
CA VAL A 129 -12.66 -23.98 8.29
C VAL A 129 -13.88 -23.47 9.05
N SER A 130 -14.69 -22.59 8.45
CA SER A 130 -15.91 -22.08 9.08
C SER A 130 -16.97 -23.16 9.34
N LEU A 131 -16.95 -24.24 8.56
CA LEU A 131 -17.85 -25.39 8.77
C LEU A 131 -17.39 -26.31 9.92
N MET A 132 -16.12 -26.21 10.34
CA MET A 132 -15.54 -27.03 11.41
C MET A 132 -15.83 -26.50 12.82
N GLY A 133 -16.44 -25.32 12.92
CA GLY A 133 -16.86 -24.73 14.19
C GLY A 133 -15.91 -23.65 14.72
N THR A 134 -16.31 -23.03 15.84
CA THR A 134 -15.65 -21.85 16.42
C THR A 134 -14.21 -22.09 16.86
N ALA A 135 -13.89 -23.29 17.35
CA ALA A 135 -12.53 -23.64 17.77
C ALA A 135 -11.55 -23.65 16.57
N ALA A 136 -11.99 -24.18 15.42
CA ALA A 136 -11.19 -24.19 14.20
C ALA A 136 -10.96 -22.77 13.65
N ILE A 137 -11.98 -21.91 13.71
CA ILE A 137 -11.85 -20.49 13.32
C ILE A 137 -10.84 -19.76 14.20
N ALA A 138 -10.85 -20.01 15.51
CA ALA A 138 -9.91 -19.41 16.44
C ALA A 138 -8.47 -19.88 16.17
N ALA A 139 -8.26 -21.18 15.93
CA ALA A 139 -6.96 -21.74 15.57
C ALA A 139 -6.44 -21.15 14.24
N GLN A 140 -7.29 -21.03 13.23
CA GLN A 140 -6.97 -20.38 11.95
C GLN A 140 -6.58 -18.91 12.14
N GLY A 141 -7.27 -18.20 13.05
CA GLY A 141 -6.94 -16.82 13.38
C GLY A 141 -5.51 -16.69 13.95
N MET A 142 -5.13 -17.56 14.86
CA MET A 142 -3.76 -17.61 15.42
C MET A 142 -2.72 -17.95 14.34
N THR A 143 -3.01 -18.93 13.48
CA THR A 143 -2.13 -19.29 12.36
C THR A 143 -1.91 -18.12 11.41
N ASN A 144 -2.97 -17.36 11.08
CA ASN A 144 -2.88 -16.18 10.23
C ASN A 144 -1.99 -15.08 10.85
N VAL A 145 -2.00 -14.90 12.17
CA VAL A 145 -1.09 -13.94 12.85
C VAL A 145 0.37 -14.35 12.68
N ILE A 146 0.68 -15.65 12.86
CA ILE A 146 2.05 -16.18 12.69
C ILE A 146 2.49 -16.08 11.22
N GLU A 147 1.60 -16.41 10.27
CA GLU A 147 1.86 -16.28 8.84
C GLU A 147 2.17 -14.83 8.46
N ASN A 148 1.39 -13.87 8.97
CA ASN A 148 1.62 -12.45 8.73
C ASN A 148 2.96 -11.97 9.30
N LEU A 149 3.37 -12.41 10.49
CA LEU A 149 4.67 -12.08 11.06
C LEU A 149 5.82 -12.58 10.18
N ASN A 150 5.72 -13.81 9.68
CA ASN A 150 6.71 -14.36 8.75
C ASN A 150 6.71 -13.61 7.41
N GLY A 151 5.52 -13.24 6.90
CA GLY A 151 5.35 -12.49 5.67
C GLY A 151 5.96 -11.08 5.71
N ILE A 152 5.96 -10.41 6.86
CA ILE A 152 6.54 -9.05 7.02
C ILE A 152 8.02 -9.04 6.66
N LEU A 153 8.79 -10.04 7.09
CA LEU A 153 10.22 -10.15 6.77
C LEU A 153 10.43 -10.33 5.27
N ALA A 154 9.67 -11.21 4.64
CA ALA A 154 9.76 -11.47 3.20
C ALA A 154 9.40 -10.22 2.37
N ILE A 155 8.33 -9.50 2.73
CA ILE A 155 7.92 -8.26 2.09
C ILE A 155 8.98 -7.16 2.27
N GLY A 156 9.56 -7.05 3.48
CA GLY A 156 10.62 -6.08 3.78
C GLY A 156 11.85 -6.28 2.90
N ILE A 157 12.32 -7.52 2.78
CA ILE A 157 13.44 -7.90 1.91
C ILE A 157 13.09 -7.63 0.44
N GLY A 158 11.88 -7.99 0.00
CA GLY A 158 11.41 -7.76 -1.38
C GLY A 158 11.40 -6.28 -1.77
N ILE A 159 10.91 -5.39 -0.89
CA ILE A 159 10.93 -3.94 -1.13
C ILE A 159 12.36 -3.41 -1.17
N GLY A 160 13.25 -3.88 -0.29
CA GLY A 160 14.65 -3.51 -0.29
C GLY A 160 15.34 -3.93 -1.60
N LEU A 161 15.12 -5.16 -2.04
CA LEU A 161 15.70 -5.70 -3.28
C LEU A 161 15.21 -4.92 -4.51
N MET A 162 13.90 -4.61 -4.58
CA MET A 162 13.33 -3.80 -5.67
C MET A 162 14.01 -2.42 -5.77
N THR A 163 14.30 -1.78 -4.64
CA THR A 163 14.99 -0.48 -4.62
C THR A 163 16.42 -0.61 -5.10
N VAL A 164 17.17 -1.61 -4.64
CA VAL A 164 18.57 -1.84 -5.03
C VAL A 164 18.67 -2.18 -6.52
N VAL A 165 17.84 -3.07 -7.02
CA VAL A 165 17.82 -3.43 -8.46
C VAL A 165 17.44 -2.23 -9.32
N GLY A 166 16.45 -1.42 -8.90
CA GLY A 166 16.09 -0.20 -9.61
C GLY A 166 17.25 0.79 -9.74
N LEU A 167 17.99 1.01 -8.66
CA LEU A 167 19.16 1.88 -8.65
C LEU A 167 20.33 1.32 -9.48
N SER A 168 20.58 0.00 -9.41
CA SER A 168 21.65 -0.64 -10.19
C SER A 168 21.40 -0.57 -11.70
N LEU A 169 20.16 -0.68 -12.14
CA LEU A 169 19.79 -0.53 -13.55
C LEU A 169 20.04 0.89 -14.06
N ILE A 170 19.84 1.91 -13.23
CA ILE A 170 20.17 3.30 -13.59
C ILE A 170 21.68 3.44 -13.81
N HIS A 171 22.51 2.89 -12.90
CA HIS A 171 23.97 2.93 -13.03
C HIS A 171 24.51 2.11 -14.21
N ILE A 172 23.88 1.02 -14.59
CA ILE A 172 24.28 0.21 -15.76
C ILE A 172 23.94 0.91 -17.08
N SER A 173 22.87 1.71 -17.11
CA SER A 173 22.46 2.44 -18.32
C SER A 173 23.23 3.76 -18.56
N GLU A 174 23.87 4.34 -17.53
CA GLU A 174 24.64 5.59 -17.66
C GLU A 174 25.97 5.49 -18.43
N PRO A 175 26.81 4.43 -18.30
CA PRO A 175 28.09 4.39 -19.00
C PRO A 175 28.01 4.32 -20.52
N THR A 176 26.83 4.00 -21.07
CA THR A 176 26.63 3.97 -22.53
C THR A 176 26.44 5.37 -23.15
N ARG A 177 26.12 6.39 -22.35
CA ARG A 177 25.97 7.78 -22.84
C ARG A 177 27.23 8.61 -22.88
N LEU A 178 28.30 8.16 -22.22
CA LEU A 178 29.58 8.88 -22.16
C LEU A 178 30.61 8.38 -23.19
N ARG A 179 30.24 7.47 -24.09
CA ARG A 179 31.12 6.92 -25.14
C ARG A 179 30.70 7.26 -26.59
N CYS A 180 29.89 8.29 -26.77
CA CYS A 180 29.63 8.85 -28.10
C CYS A 180 30.08 10.28 -28.17
#